data_9f500c46c72bce8431fd9aee4ca853e4
#
_entry.id   9f500c46c72bce8431fd9aee4ca853e4
#
_cell.length_a   1.000
_cell.length_b   1.000
_cell.length_c   1.000
_cell.angle_alpha   90.00
_cell.angle_beta   90.00
_cell.angle_gamma   90.00
#
_symmetry.space_group_name_H-M   'P 1'
#
loop_
_entity.id
_entity.type
_entity.pdbx_description
1 polymer ?
#
loop_
_entity_poly.entity_id
_entity_poly.type
_entity_poly.pdbx_seq_one_letter_code
_entity_poly.pdbx_strand_id
1 'polypeptide(L)'
;MSPKRAILPMTPEPGSGVIGKIARGGDIPVGYYNDPVKTAETFITVDGHRYAMPGDFATIEEDGSITLLGRGSVSINSGGEKIFPEEVESAVRSHPEVFDAIVVGAPDERWGQRVAAIIQPRADRHPSLEDIQAHCREAIAGYKVPRQLHVVEVILRSPSGKPDYRWAATIVEAAPEEHDSGGDRTSTGS
;
A
#
# COMPACT_ATOMS: atom_id res chain seq x y z
N MET A 1 -10.38 -31.34 20.61
CA MET A 1 -9.71 -30.08 20.26
C MET A 1 -10.25 -29.70 18.89
N SER A 2 -11.28 -28.84 18.83
CA SER A 2 -11.90 -28.44 17.58
C SER A 2 -10.86 -27.76 16.70
N PRO A 3 -10.75 -28.13 15.41
CA PRO A 3 -9.91 -27.40 14.51
C PRO A 3 -10.41 -25.93 14.53
N LYS A 4 -9.53 -25.01 14.85
CA LYS A 4 -9.82 -23.59 14.67
C LYS A 4 -10.35 -23.48 13.27
N ARG A 5 -11.63 -23.19 13.13
CA ARG A 5 -12.25 -22.82 11.88
C ARG A 5 -11.31 -21.76 11.28
N ALA A 6 -10.45 -22.20 10.35
CA ALA A 6 -9.78 -21.24 9.50
C ALA A 6 -10.97 -20.54 8.84
N ILE A 7 -11.20 -19.31 9.25
CA ILE A 7 -12.11 -18.45 8.55
C ILE A 7 -11.41 -18.28 7.21
N LEU A 8 -11.71 -19.20 6.27
CA LEU A 8 -11.80 -18.74 4.92
C LEU A 8 -12.89 -17.70 5.05
N PRO A 9 -12.55 -16.46 4.89
CA PRO A 9 -13.60 -15.50 4.69
C PRO A 9 -14.45 -16.11 3.58
N MET A 10 -15.74 -16.18 3.82
CA MET A 10 -16.69 -16.34 2.76
C MET A 10 -16.22 -15.42 1.64
N THR A 11 -16.12 -15.95 0.44
CA THR A 11 -15.78 -15.10 -0.72
C THR A 11 -16.67 -13.87 -0.63
N PRO A 12 -16.12 -12.66 -0.50
CA PRO A 12 -16.96 -11.48 -0.38
C PRO A 12 -17.88 -11.36 -1.58
N GLU A 13 -19.07 -10.83 -1.35
CA GLU A 13 -19.99 -10.52 -2.45
C GLU A 13 -19.31 -9.55 -3.42
N PRO A 14 -19.38 -9.77 -4.74
CA PRO A 14 -18.88 -8.83 -5.73
C PRO A 14 -19.44 -7.41 -5.49
N GLY A 15 -18.59 -6.40 -5.60
CA GLY A 15 -18.96 -5.00 -5.38
C GLY A 15 -19.14 -4.59 -3.91
N SER A 16 -18.94 -5.50 -2.94
CA SER A 16 -19.09 -5.19 -1.51
C SER A 16 -18.01 -4.27 -0.93
N GLY A 17 -16.88 -4.06 -1.65
CA GLY A 17 -15.72 -3.33 -1.18
C GLY A 17 -14.96 -4.02 -0.03
N VAL A 18 -15.34 -5.25 0.34
CA VAL A 18 -14.66 -6.01 1.40
C VAL A 18 -13.28 -6.43 0.94
N ILE A 19 -12.26 -6.04 1.70
CA ILE A 19 -10.86 -6.42 1.45
C ILE A 19 -10.63 -7.81 2.02
N GLY A 20 -10.22 -8.75 1.17
CA GLY A 20 -9.89 -10.13 1.52
C GLY A 20 -8.45 -10.50 1.18
N LYS A 21 -7.98 -11.64 1.73
CA LYS A 21 -6.71 -12.25 1.31
C LYS A 21 -6.96 -13.17 0.13
N ILE A 22 -6.06 -13.13 -0.85
CA ILE A 22 -6.11 -14.08 -1.98
C ILE A 22 -5.69 -15.45 -1.50
N ALA A 23 -6.51 -16.46 -1.81
CA ALA A 23 -6.21 -17.88 -1.62
C ALA A 23 -6.25 -18.60 -2.97
N ARG A 24 -5.21 -19.37 -3.29
CA ARG A 24 -5.14 -20.21 -4.49
C ARG A 24 -5.29 -21.68 -4.09
N GLY A 25 -6.27 -22.36 -4.67
CA GLY A 25 -6.42 -23.82 -4.59
C GLY A 25 -5.88 -24.55 -5.81
N GLY A 26 -6.06 -25.87 -5.88
CA GLY A 26 -5.63 -26.73 -6.98
C GLY A 26 -4.16 -27.13 -6.85
N ASP A 27 -3.43 -27.13 -7.97
CA ASP A 27 -2.01 -27.52 -8.00
C ASP A 27 -1.16 -26.42 -7.35
N ILE A 28 -0.84 -26.62 -6.07
CA ILE A 28 -0.01 -25.73 -5.27
C ILE A 28 1.20 -26.47 -4.70
N PRO A 29 2.32 -25.76 -4.42
CA PRO A 29 3.50 -26.37 -3.82
C PRO A 29 3.22 -27.07 -2.49
N VAL A 30 4.01 -28.07 -2.13
CA VAL A 30 3.91 -28.77 -0.83
C VAL A 30 4.34 -27.88 0.34
N GLY A 31 5.21 -26.89 0.11
CA GLY A 31 5.68 -25.98 1.13
C GLY A 31 6.96 -25.24 0.72
N TYR A 32 7.52 -24.50 1.66
CA TYR A 32 8.84 -23.90 1.54
C TYR A 32 9.92 -24.89 1.96
N TYR A 33 11.03 -24.90 1.26
CA TYR A 33 12.16 -25.77 1.57
C TYR A 33 12.78 -25.38 2.94
N ASN A 34 12.92 -26.35 3.84
CA ASN A 34 13.46 -26.17 5.20
C ASN A 34 12.81 -25.04 6.04
N ASP A 35 11.58 -24.65 5.73
CA ASP A 35 10.86 -23.62 6.49
C ASP A 35 9.43 -24.09 6.83
N PRO A 36 9.28 -24.90 7.89
CA PRO A 36 7.98 -25.42 8.30
C PRO A 36 7.06 -24.32 8.87
N VAL A 37 7.63 -23.26 9.45
CA VAL A 37 6.86 -22.14 10.01
C VAL A 37 6.17 -21.39 8.90
N LYS A 38 6.94 -20.91 7.92
CA LYS A 38 6.42 -20.21 6.76
C LYS A 38 5.49 -21.07 5.92
N THR A 39 5.76 -22.39 5.86
CA THR A 39 4.87 -23.35 5.21
C THR A 39 3.50 -23.39 5.89
N ALA A 40 3.46 -23.49 7.22
CA ALA A 40 2.21 -23.53 7.97
C ALA A 40 1.43 -22.21 7.90
N GLU A 41 2.12 -21.07 7.84
CA GLU A 41 1.51 -19.74 7.69
C GLU A 41 0.92 -19.51 6.29
N THR A 42 1.58 -20.07 5.27
CA THR A 42 1.18 -19.83 3.86
C THR A 42 0.18 -20.86 3.34
N PHE A 43 0.32 -22.13 3.75
CA PHE A 43 -0.53 -23.21 3.24
C PHE A 43 -1.51 -23.65 4.32
N ILE A 44 -2.78 -23.34 4.10
CA ILE A 44 -3.87 -23.68 5.02
C ILE A 44 -4.78 -24.76 4.44
N THR A 45 -5.45 -25.51 5.30
CA THR A 45 -6.46 -26.48 4.89
C THR A 45 -7.81 -26.10 5.45
N VAL A 46 -8.81 -26.00 4.58
CA VAL A 46 -10.18 -25.65 4.92
C VAL A 46 -11.12 -26.64 4.25
N ASP A 47 -12.01 -27.23 5.03
CA ASP A 47 -12.98 -28.25 4.57
C ASP A 47 -12.33 -29.37 3.72
N GLY A 48 -11.13 -29.81 4.12
CA GLY A 48 -10.35 -30.84 3.42
C GLY A 48 -9.59 -30.36 2.17
N HIS A 49 -9.78 -29.12 1.75
CA HIS A 49 -9.08 -28.55 0.60
C HIS A 49 -7.90 -27.70 1.06
N ARG A 50 -6.78 -27.84 0.35
CA ARG A 50 -5.55 -27.11 0.65
C ARG A 50 -5.41 -25.87 -0.23
N TYR A 51 -5.05 -24.73 0.40
CA TYR A 51 -4.89 -23.42 -0.25
C TYR A 51 -3.53 -22.81 0.07
N ALA A 52 -2.97 -22.09 -0.90
CA ALA A 52 -1.84 -21.20 -0.69
C ALA A 52 -2.34 -19.76 -0.52
N MET A 53 -1.97 -19.12 0.60
CA MET A 53 -2.30 -17.73 0.94
C MET A 53 -1.00 -16.92 1.10
N PRO A 54 -0.41 -16.39 0.02
CA PRO A 54 0.90 -15.73 0.05
C PRO A 54 0.90 -14.36 0.75
N GLY A 55 -0.27 -13.88 1.19
CA GLY A 55 -0.42 -12.63 1.92
C GLY A 55 -0.80 -11.44 1.05
N ASP A 56 -1.20 -11.69 -0.18
CA ASP A 56 -1.74 -10.67 -1.07
C ASP A 56 -3.21 -10.37 -0.73
N PHE A 57 -3.60 -9.09 -0.80
CA PHE A 57 -4.95 -8.61 -0.53
C PHE A 57 -5.62 -8.12 -1.82
N ALA A 58 -6.93 -8.27 -1.89
CA ALA A 58 -7.72 -7.87 -3.04
C ALA A 58 -9.17 -7.53 -2.65
N THR A 59 -9.87 -6.85 -3.55
CA THR A 59 -11.34 -6.70 -3.60
C THR A 59 -11.90 -7.49 -4.77
N ILE A 60 -13.22 -7.77 -4.72
CA ILE A 60 -13.97 -8.32 -5.84
C ILE A 60 -14.90 -7.21 -6.34
N GLU A 61 -14.72 -6.82 -7.58
CA GLU A 61 -15.51 -5.77 -8.22
C GLU A 61 -16.91 -6.27 -8.59
N GLU A 62 -17.83 -5.37 -8.95
CA GLU A 62 -19.22 -5.71 -9.32
C GLU A 62 -19.30 -6.70 -10.48
N ASP A 63 -18.37 -6.64 -11.44
CA ASP A 63 -18.27 -7.55 -12.59
C ASP A 63 -17.61 -8.90 -12.26
N GLY A 64 -17.23 -9.11 -11.00
CA GLY A 64 -16.54 -10.30 -10.51
C GLY A 64 -15.02 -10.31 -10.78
N SER A 65 -14.45 -9.27 -11.36
CA SER A 65 -13.02 -9.12 -11.50
C SER A 65 -12.35 -8.91 -10.14
N ILE A 66 -11.04 -9.21 -10.05
CA ILE A 66 -10.27 -9.09 -8.81
C ILE A 66 -9.30 -7.92 -8.95
N THR A 67 -9.48 -6.90 -8.11
CA THR A 67 -8.52 -5.79 -7.97
C THR A 67 -7.50 -6.13 -6.90
N LEU A 68 -6.24 -6.32 -7.32
CA LEU A 68 -5.14 -6.60 -6.41
C LEU A 68 -4.71 -5.31 -5.70
N LEU A 69 -4.75 -5.32 -4.36
CA LEU A 69 -4.39 -4.17 -3.53
C LEU A 69 -2.91 -4.18 -3.10
N GLY A 70 -2.28 -5.37 -3.06
CA GLY A 70 -0.88 -5.53 -2.68
C GLY A 70 -0.66 -6.43 -1.47
N ARG A 71 0.57 -6.39 -0.91
CA ARG A 71 0.97 -7.25 0.21
C ARG A 71 0.75 -6.58 1.56
N GLY A 72 0.15 -7.32 2.48
CA GLY A 72 -0.07 -6.85 3.84
C GLY A 72 1.21 -6.54 4.64
N SER A 73 2.36 -7.10 4.25
CA SER A 73 3.65 -6.88 4.91
C SER A 73 4.25 -5.49 4.66
N VAL A 74 3.79 -4.78 3.63
CA VAL A 74 4.23 -3.43 3.28
C VAL A 74 3.13 -2.39 3.47
N SER A 75 1.98 -2.78 4.04
CA SER A 75 0.88 -1.85 4.27
C SER A 75 1.24 -0.76 5.28
N ILE A 76 0.75 0.44 5.04
CA ILE A 76 0.88 1.60 5.91
C ILE A 76 -0.30 1.62 6.88
N ASN A 77 -0.03 1.79 8.18
CA ASN A 77 -1.07 1.89 9.19
C ASN A 77 -1.19 3.34 9.65
N SER A 78 -2.19 4.04 9.14
CA SER A 78 -2.43 5.45 9.44
C SER A 78 -3.75 5.63 10.16
N GLY A 79 -3.70 6.02 11.43
CA GLY A 79 -4.91 6.27 12.24
C GLY A 79 -5.84 5.06 12.40
N GLY A 80 -5.30 3.85 12.36
CA GLY A 80 -6.08 2.60 12.41
C GLY A 80 -6.52 2.07 11.04
N GLU A 81 -6.37 2.87 9.99
CA GLU A 81 -6.67 2.46 8.62
C GLU A 81 -5.46 1.77 7.98
N LYS A 82 -5.74 0.72 7.22
CA LYS A 82 -4.74 -0.02 6.47
C LYS A 82 -4.70 0.45 5.03
N ILE A 83 -3.56 1.05 4.63
CA ILE A 83 -3.34 1.60 3.29
C ILE A 83 -2.34 0.71 2.56
N PHE A 84 -2.69 0.30 1.35
CA PHE A 84 -1.81 -0.48 0.50
C PHE A 84 -1.01 0.44 -0.42
N PRO A 85 0.34 0.41 -0.35
CA PRO A 85 1.19 1.27 -1.16
C PRO A 85 0.87 1.20 -2.66
N GLU A 86 0.62 0.01 -3.18
CA GLU A 86 0.39 -0.23 -4.60
C GLU A 86 -0.82 0.53 -5.16
N GLU A 87 -1.88 0.69 -4.36
CA GLU A 87 -3.06 1.49 -4.72
C GLU A 87 -2.70 2.97 -4.85
N VAL A 88 -1.97 3.49 -3.87
CA VAL A 88 -1.52 4.88 -3.86
C VAL A 88 -0.49 5.13 -4.97
N GLU A 89 0.46 4.21 -5.15
CA GLU A 89 1.44 4.27 -6.25
C GLU A 89 0.77 4.33 -7.61
N SER A 90 -0.31 3.57 -7.82
CA SER A 90 -1.08 3.59 -9.05
C SER A 90 -1.70 4.97 -9.29
N ALA A 91 -2.30 5.58 -8.26
CA ALA A 91 -2.86 6.91 -8.34
C ALA A 91 -1.79 7.98 -8.61
N VAL A 92 -0.65 7.91 -7.90
CA VAL A 92 0.46 8.87 -8.11
C VAL A 92 1.07 8.73 -9.50
N ARG A 93 1.29 7.51 -10.00
CA ARG A 93 1.83 7.27 -11.35
C ARG A 93 0.89 7.69 -12.48
N SER A 94 -0.42 7.78 -12.22
CA SER A 94 -1.37 8.28 -13.22
C SER A 94 -1.27 9.79 -13.43
N HIS A 95 -0.55 10.51 -12.56
CA HIS A 95 -0.29 11.95 -12.76
C HIS A 95 0.60 12.17 -14.00
N PRO A 96 0.22 13.10 -14.92
CA PRO A 96 0.89 13.26 -16.22
C PRO A 96 2.38 13.62 -16.13
N GLU A 97 2.81 14.23 -15.03
CA GLU A 97 4.20 14.64 -14.82
C GLU A 97 5.05 13.62 -14.08
N VAL A 98 4.46 12.53 -13.58
CA VAL A 98 5.17 11.46 -12.87
C VAL A 98 5.56 10.35 -13.84
N PHE A 99 6.82 9.96 -13.79
CA PHE A 99 7.34 8.81 -14.55
C PHE A 99 7.19 7.52 -13.75
N ASP A 100 7.61 7.53 -12.47
CA ASP A 100 7.50 6.39 -11.56
C ASP A 100 7.29 6.86 -10.12
N ALA A 101 6.75 5.98 -9.27
CA ALA A 101 6.49 6.26 -7.86
C ALA A 101 6.66 5.02 -6.99
N ILE A 102 7.15 5.22 -5.76
CA ILE A 102 7.09 4.26 -4.65
C ILE A 102 6.47 4.98 -3.46
N VAL A 103 5.61 4.26 -2.73
CA VAL A 103 4.92 4.80 -1.55
C VAL A 103 5.27 3.98 -0.32
N VAL A 104 5.57 4.66 0.78
CA VAL A 104 5.90 4.06 2.08
C VAL A 104 5.22 4.82 3.22
N GLY A 105 5.17 4.19 4.40
CA GLY A 105 4.78 4.86 5.63
C GLY A 105 5.94 5.66 6.21
N ALA A 106 5.74 6.95 6.44
CA ALA A 106 6.61 7.78 7.25
C ALA A 106 6.11 7.80 8.70
N PRO A 107 6.97 7.89 9.72
CA PRO A 107 6.52 8.10 11.09
C PRO A 107 5.61 9.34 11.22
N ASP A 108 4.60 9.25 12.07
CA ASP A 108 3.68 10.36 12.35
C ASP A 108 3.21 10.26 13.81
N GLU A 109 3.40 11.33 14.58
CA GLU A 109 3.08 11.34 16.03
C GLU A 109 1.59 11.15 16.30
N ARG A 110 0.73 11.66 15.42
CA ARG A 110 -0.73 11.62 15.60
C ARG A 110 -1.35 10.33 15.05
N TRP A 111 -0.85 9.86 13.92
CA TRP A 111 -1.47 8.76 13.17
C TRP A 111 -0.67 7.47 13.17
N GLY A 112 0.50 7.44 13.87
CA GLY A 112 1.47 6.36 13.83
C GLY A 112 2.29 6.36 12.55
N GLN A 113 1.63 6.38 11.40
CA GLN A 113 2.25 6.56 10.10
C GLN A 113 1.42 7.50 9.22
N ARG A 114 2.10 8.26 8.36
CA ARG A 114 1.54 9.03 7.25
C ARG A 114 2.01 8.45 5.92
N VAL A 115 1.25 8.68 4.88
CA VAL A 115 1.61 8.24 3.52
C VAL A 115 2.67 9.18 2.95
N ALA A 116 3.82 8.63 2.60
CA ALA A 116 4.91 9.35 1.92
C ALA A 116 5.10 8.79 0.51
N ALA A 117 5.09 9.67 -0.50
CA ALA A 117 5.37 9.32 -1.88
C ALA A 117 6.78 9.75 -2.26
N ILE A 118 7.54 8.84 -2.87
CA ILE A 118 8.79 9.13 -3.54
C ILE A 118 8.50 9.05 -5.04
N ILE A 119 8.75 10.13 -5.76
CA ILE A 119 8.48 10.20 -7.20
C ILE A 119 9.75 10.42 -8.00
N GLN A 120 9.78 9.83 -9.18
CA GLN A 120 10.64 10.20 -10.28
C GLN A 120 9.78 10.99 -11.27
N PRO A 121 10.01 12.29 -11.44
CA PRO A 121 9.24 13.09 -12.41
C PRO A 121 9.66 12.75 -13.84
N ARG A 122 8.85 13.10 -14.81
CA ARG A 122 9.25 13.12 -16.21
C ARG A 122 10.24 14.26 -16.44
N ALA A 123 10.99 14.18 -17.54
CA ALA A 123 11.98 15.20 -17.89
C ALA A 123 11.36 16.61 -17.86
N ASP A 124 12.07 17.55 -17.26
CA ASP A 124 11.68 18.98 -17.14
C ASP A 124 10.34 19.20 -16.41
N ARG A 125 9.92 18.27 -15.54
CA ARG A 125 8.70 18.38 -14.73
C ARG A 125 9.04 18.39 -13.25
N HIS A 126 8.27 19.19 -12.49
CA HIS A 126 8.46 19.40 -11.05
C HIS A 126 7.11 19.46 -10.32
N PRO A 127 6.33 18.37 -10.31
CA PRO A 127 5.03 18.39 -9.65
C PRO A 127 5.20 18.65 -8.15
N SER A 128 4.39 19.55 -7.60
CA SER A 128 4.36 19.84 -6.18
C SER A 128 3.57 18.77 -5.40
N LEU A 129 3.66 18.79 -4.06
CA LEU A 129 2.82 17.94 -3.21
C LEU A 129 1.33 18.23 -3.44
N GLU A 130 0.96 19.50 -3.60
CA GLU A 130 -0.41 19.94 -3.84
C GLU A 130 -0.96 19.39 -5.16
N ASP A 131 -0.16 19.40 -6.23
CA ASP A 131 -0.55 18.84 -7.53
C ASP A 131 -0.82 17.34 -7.43
N ILE A 132 0.10 16.61 -6.79
CA ILE A 132 -0.05 15.16 -6.55
C ILE A 132 -1.28 14.87 -5.68
N GLN A 133 -1.50 15.67 -4.64
CA GLN A 133 -2.66 15.52 -3.75
C GLN A 133 -3.98 15.79 -4.49
N ALA A 134 -4.05 16.83 -5.27
CA ALA A 134 -5.24 17.20 -6.04
C ALA A 134 -5.61 16.04 -6.99
N HIS A 135 -4.63 15.54 -7.74
CA HIS A 135 -4.81 14.42 -8.65
C HIS A 135 -5.24 13.13 -7.94
N CYS A 136 -4.58 12.77 -6.83
CA CYS A 136 -4.90 11.56 -6.08
C CYS A 136 -6.31 11.59 -5.47
N ARG A 137 -6.83 12.76 -5.05
CA ARG A 137 -8.18 12.90 -4.49
C ARG A 137 -9.30 12.53 -5.48
N GLU A 138 -9.01 12.55 -6.76
CA GLU A 138 -9.97 12.13 -7.80
C GLU A 138 -10.09 10.59 -7.90
N ALA A 139 -9.05 9.86 -7.48
CA ALA A 139 -8.94 8.41 -7.70
C ALA A 139 -9.02 7.58 -6.42
N ILE A 140 -8.58 8.13 -5.27
CA ILE A 140 -8.49 7.38 -4.01
C ILE A 140 -9.07 8.18 -2.83
N ALA A 141 -9.44 7.46 -1.76
CA ALA A 141 -9.98 8.08 -0.55
C ALA A 141 -8.98 9.05 0.11
N GLY A 142 -9.48 10.15 0.68
CA GLY A 142 -8.66 11.25 1.18
C GLY A 142 -7.62 10.87 2.24
N TYR A 143 -7.88 9.85 3.07
CA TYR A 143 -6.93 9.35 4.07
C TYR A 143 -5.74 8.59 3.46
N LYS A 144 -5.84 8.13 2.20
CA LYS A 144 -4.79 7.46 1.44
C LYS A 144 -3.88 8.42 0.68
N VAL A 145 -4.31 9.67 0.52
CA VAL A 145 -3.57 10.69 -0.26
C VAL A 145 -2.22 10.98 0.43
N PRO A 146 -1.12 11.05 -0.34
CA PRO A 146 0.20 11.35 0.20
C PRO A 146 0.24 12.67 0.97
N ARG A 147 0.87 12.67 2.14
CA ARG A 147 1.08 13.86 2.97
C ARG A 147 2.53 14.35 2.95
N GLN A 148 3.40 13.57 2.33
CA GLN A 148 4.82 13.89 2.17
C GLN A 148 5.26 13.48 0.77
N LEU A 149 6.08 14.31 0.13
CA LEU A 149 6.59 14.09 -1.22
C LEU A 149 8.12 14.22 -1.22
N HIS A 150 8.76 13.23 -1.83
CA HIS A 150 10.19 13.25 -2.12
C HIS A 150 10.41 13.10 -3.61
N VAL A 151 11.24 13.96 -4.17
CA VAL A 151 11.59 13.90 -5.61
C VAL A 151 12.99 13.32 -5.73
N VAL A 152 13.13 12.30 -6.57
CA VAL A 152 14.41 11.66 -6.87
C VAL A 152 14.65 11.58 -8.37
N GLU A 153 15.90 11.53 -8.79
CA GLU A 153 16.24 11.38 -10.22
C GLU A 153 15.86 9.99 -10.75
N VAL A 154 16.07 8.94 -9.92
CA VAL A 154 15.80 7.55 -10.30
C VAL A 154 15.25 6.78 -9.11
N ILE A 155 14.15 6.07 -9.33
CA ILE A 155 13.60 5.13 -8.36
C ILE A 155 14.32 3.79 -8.46
N LEU A 156 14.83 3.31 -7.32
CA LEU A 156 15.49 2.01 -7.25
C LEU A 156 14.49 0.86 -7.25
N ARG A 157 14.70 -0.07 -8.16
CA ARG A 157 13.95 -1.31 -8.26
C ARG A 157 14.90 -2.51 -8.26
N SER A 158 14.43 -3.65 -7.77
CA SER A 158 15.16 -4.90 -7.90
C SER A 158 15.36 -5.29 -9.37
N PRO A 159 16.30 -6.20 -9.70
CA PRO A 159 16.48 -6.69 -11.08
C PRO A 159 15.20 -7.29 -11.70
N SER A 160 14.26 -7.71 -10.88
CA SER A 160 12.94 -8.21 -11.32
C SER A 160 11.88 -7.09 -11.48
N GLY A 161 12.26 -5.82 -11.39
CA GLY A 161 11.37 -4.66 -11.50
C GLY A 161 10.52 -4.36 -10.26
N LYS A 162 10.68 -5.11 -9.15
CA LYS A 162 9.90 -4.88 -7.93
C LYS A 162 10.41 -3.64 -7.18
N PRO A 163 9.50 -2.84 -6.56
CA PRO A 163 9.87 -1.72 -5.72
C PRO A 163 10.84 -2.12 -4.60
N ASP A 164 11.85 -1.31 -4.36
CA ASP A 164 12.71 -1.44 -3.17
C ASP A 164 12.17 -0.56 -2.04
N TYR A 165 11.23 -1.11 -1.28
CA TYR A 165 10.62 -0.41 -0.14
C TYR A 165 11.61 -0.11 0.99
N ARG A 166 12.73 -0.86 1.09
CA ARG A 166 13.76 -0.58 2.10
C ARG A 166 14.52 0.69 1.73
N TRP A 167 14.95 0.79 0.48
CA TRP A 167 15.56 2.01 -0.04
C TRP A 167 14.59 3.20 0.11
N ALA A 168 13.32 3.05 -0.25
CA ALA A 168 12.33 4.11 -0.13
C ALA A 168 12.17 4.59 1.33
N ALA A 169 12.18 3.69 2.31
CA ALA A 169 12.14 4.05 3.72
C ALA A 169 13.35 4.90 4.13
N THR A 170 14.57 4.59 3.64
CA THR A 170 15.76 5.41 3.96
C THR A 170 15.68 6.83 3.40
N ILE A 171 15.05 7.02 2.25
CA ILE A 171 14.82 8.37 1.68
C ILE A 171 13.93 9.21 2.60
N VAL A 172 12.85 8.60 3.08
CA VAL A 172 11.87 9.28 3.94
C VAL A 172 12.45 9.59 5.33
N GLU A 173 13.24 8.67 5.90
CA GLU A 173 13.90 8.86 7.20
C GLU A 173 15.03 9.90 7.16
N ALA A 174 15.73 10.03 6.03
CA ALA A 174 16.83 10.97 5.86
C ALA A 174 16.40 12.43 5.64
N ALA A 175 15.14 12.65 5.25
CA ALA A 175 14.64 14.01 5.01
C ALA A 175 14.22 14.67 6.32
N PRO A 176 14.71 15.90 6.62
CA PRO A 176 14.23 16.65 7.78
C PRO A 176 12.72 16.86 7.70
N GLU A 177 12.04 16.79 8.85
CA GLU A 177 10.62 17.14 8.95
C GLU A 177 10.43 18.58 8.50
N GLU A 178 9.84 18.80 7.32
CA GLU A 178 9.23 20.09 7.02
C GLU A 178 8.02 20.23 7.94
N HIS A 179 8.19 20.97 9.03
CA HIS A 179 7.09 21.41 9.86
C HIS A 179 6.15 22.23 8.95
N ASP A 180 4.97 21.69 8.70
CA ASP A 180 3.84 22.47 8.24
C ASP A 180 3.52 23.51 9.32
N SER A 181 4.10 24.71 9.15
CA SER A 181 3.77 25.88 9.95
C SER A 181 2.38 26.36 9.51
N GLY A 182 1.36 25.60 9.92
CA GLY A 182 -0.04 25.98 9.84
C GLY A 182 -0.21 27.34 10.49
N GLY A 183 -0.35 28.37 9.66
CA GLY A 183 -0.47 29.78 10.06
C GLY A 183 -1.58 30.01 11.06
N ASP A 184 -1.18 30.26 12.30
CA ASP A 184 -2.00 30.92 13.28
C ASP A 184 -2.21 32.39 12.83
N ARG A 185 -3.30 32.62 12.11
CA ARG A 185 -3.81 34.00 11.90
C ARG A 185 -4.64 34.36 13.11
N THR A 186 -3.97 34.76 14.19
CA THR A 186 -4.62 35.53 15.23
C THR A 186 -5.01 36.89 14.65
N SER A 187 -6.29 37.03 14.39
CA SER A 187 -6.94 38.31 14.11
C SER A 187 -6.91 39.15 15.39
N THR A 188 -6.07 40.18 15.42
CA THR A 188 -6.18 41.27 16.42
C THR A 188 -7.03 42.36 15.80
N GLY A 189 -8.29 42.42 16.24
CA GLY A 189 -9.14 43.55 15.99
C GLY A 189 -8.82 44.70 16.97
N SER A 190 -8.83 45.90 16.49
CA SER A 190 -9.12 47.15 17.19
C SER A 190 -10.15 47.90 16.40
#